data_fe71eaef792cdf53831dffb8311e8c81
#
_entry.id   fe71eaef792cdf53831dffb8311e8c81
#
_cell.length_a   1.000
_cell.length_b   1.000
_cell.length_c   1.000
_cell.angle_alpha   90.00
_cell.angle_beta   90.00
_cell.angle_gamma   90.00
#
_symmetry.space_group_name_H-M   'P 1'
#
loop_
_entity.id
_entity.type
_entity.pdbx_description
1 polymer ?
#
loop_
_entity_poly.entity_id
_entity_poly.type
_entity_poly.pdbx_seq_one_letter_code
_entity_poly.pdbx_strand_id
1 'polypeptide(L)'
;MTAHTKIVEVRCHEDEPPALRQGVTELFKSYFEELNELGCDLGFQGFQSEWVNLPGKYDFEKRGGLFVAVETPDDSDIDLHNLEHSKHVVGCIAIRPLDDNCGEVKRMYIRKSHRRNGVGKLMAQAIVDHAWNLEYSEIKLDSLERLTGAVKLYEGMGFSRIDPYCECPEDDHVCMNLFRK
;
A
#
# COMPACT_ATOMS: atom_id res chain seq x y z
N MET A 1 -16.32 19.35 -10.41
CA MET A 1 -15.00 19.66 -9.84
C MET A 1 -14.18 18.38 -9.91
N THR A 2 -13.01 18.39 -10.52
CA THR A 2 -12.10 17.24 -10.56
C THR A 2 -11.42 17.17 -9.20
N ALA A 3 -11.68 16.11 -8.44
CA ALA A 3 -10.98 15.86 -7.19
C ALA A 3 -9.50 15.59 -7.47
N HIS A 4 -8.62 16.15 -6.67
CA HIS A 4 -7.19 15.91 -6.73
C HIS A 4 -6.81 14.84 -5.70
N THR A 5 -5.77 14.08 -6.00
CA THR A 5 -5.29 13.03 -5.09
C THR A 5 -3.83 13.30 -4.74
N LYS A 6 -3.54 13.38 -3.45
CA LYS A 6 -2.17 13.50 -2.92
C LYS A 6 -1.75 12.23 -2.19
N ILE A 7 -0.48 11.89 -2.29
CA ILE A 7 0.10 10.76 -1.57
C ILE A 7 0.83 11.30 -0.34
N VAL A 8 0.51 10.74 0.81
CA VAL A 8 1.00 11.18 2.11
C VAL A 8 1.60 9.98 2.85
N GLU A 9 2.78 10.18 3.41
CA GLU A 9 3.36 9.22 4.36
C GLU A 9 2.62 9.29 5.69
N VAL A 10 2.32 8.14 6.28
CA VAL A 10 1.62 8.01 7.55
C VAL A 10 2.50 7.27 8.54
N ARG A 11 2.73 7.85 9.69
CA ARG A 11 3.56 7.26 10.75
C ARG A 11 2.74 6.60 11.86
N CYS A 12 1.43 6.81 11.86
CA CYS A 12 0.48 6.33 12.86
C CYS A 12 0.84 6.74 14.30
N HIS A 13 1.51 7.87 14.47
CA HIS A 13 1.79 8.44 15.79
C HIS A 13 0.54 9.08 16.42
N GLU A 14 0.58 9.30 17.74
CA GLU A 14 -0.57 9.86 18.47
C GLU A 14 -0.92 11.30 18.06
N ASP A 15 0.06 12.04 17.54
CA ASP A 15 -0.07 13.42 17.05
C ASP A 15 -0.64 13.51 15.63
N GLU A 16 -0.76 12.39 14.90
CA GLU A 16 -1.43 12.39 13.60
C GLU A 16 -2.95 12.54 13.74
N PRO A 17 -3.60 13.20 12.76
CA PRO A 17 -5.04 13.43 12.79
C PRO A 17 -5.83 12.12 12.97
N PRO A 18 -6.80 12.09 13.89
CA PRO A 18 -7.62 10.90 14.13
C PRO A 18 -8.32 10.39 12.86
N ALA A 19 -8.79 11.28 12.00
CA ALA A 19 -9.44 10.94 10.74
C ALA A 19 -8.49 10.20 9.78
N LEU A 20 -7.20 10.56 9.76
CA LEU A 20 -6.18 9.88 8.95
C LEU A 20 -5.96 8.45 9.45
N ARG A 21 -5.71 8.27 10.75
CA ARG A 21 -5.53 6.95 11.39
C ARG A 21 -6.76 6.07 11.22
N GLN A 22 -7.95 6.64 11.41
CA GLN A 22 -9.20 5.93 11.16
C GLN A 22 -9.32 5.50 9.70
N GLY A 23 -9.01 6.38 8.75
CA GLY A 23 -9.03 6.09 7.32
C GLY A 23 -8.11 4.94 6.93
N VAL A 24 -6.88 4.91 7.46
CA VAL A 24 -5.94 3.78 7.27
C VAL A 24 -6.55 2.48 7.78
N THR A 25 -7.08 2.48 9.00
CA THR A 25 -7.70 1.29 9.60
C THR A 25 -8.88 0.78 8.76
N GLU A 26 -9.73 1.69 8.27
CA GLU A 26 -10.86 1.35 7.39
C GLU A 26 -10.39 0.74 6.06
N LEU A 27 -9.31 1.27 5.46
CA LEU A 27 -8.76 0.72 4.22
C LEU A 27 -8.19 -0.68 4.41
N PHE A 28 -7.48 -0.93 5.52
CA PHE A 28 -6.97 -2.27 5.83
C PHE A 28 -8.12 -3.28 6.02
N LYS A 29 -9.18 -2.90 6.73
CA LYS A 29 -10.37 -3.74 6.87
C LYS A 29 -11.04 -4.02 5.53
N SER A 30 -11.26 -2.97 4.72
CA SER A 30 -11.86 -3.12 3.38
C SER A 30 -11.00 -3.98 2.44
N TYR A 31 -9.69 -3.88 2.53
CA TYR A 31 -8.76 -4.75 1.81
C TYR A 31 -8.93 -6.22 2.23
N PHE A 32 -8.98 -6.48 3.52
CA PHE A 32 -9.20 -7.82 4.06
C PHE A 32 -10.55 -8.41 3.61
N GLU A 33 -11.62 -7.63 3.73
CA GLU A 33 -12.95 -8.04 3.31
C GLU A 33 -12.99 -8.38 1.82
N GLU A 34 -12.41 -7.53 0.97
CA GLU A 34 -12.39 -7.78 -0.48
C GLU A 34 -11.58 -9.02 -0.87
N LEU A 35 -10.45 -9.27 -0.21
CA LEU A 35 -9.68 -10.48 -0.47
C LEU A 35 -10.41 -11.74 -0.01
N ASN A 36 -11.09 -11.70 1.13
CA ASN A 36 -11.93 -12.81 1.58
C ASN A 36 -13.09 -13.08 0.61
N GLU A 37 -13.74 -12.02 0.06
CA GLU A 37 -14.76 -12.16 -0.99
C GLU A 37 -14.20 -12.85 -2.25
N LEU A 38 -12.91 -12.65 -2.54
CA LEU A 38 -12.20 -13.30 -3.65
C LEU A 38 -11.69 -14.71 -3.30
N GLY A 39 -11.98 -15.21 -2.09
CA GLY A 39 -11.55 -16.52 -1.61
C GLY A 39 -10.11 -16.56 -1.09
N CYS A 40 -9.43 -15.44 -0.95
CA CYS A 40 -8.08 -15.37 -0.39
C CYS A 40 -8.12 -15.18 1.13
N ASP A 41 -7.71 -16.18 1.88
CA ASP A 41 -7.60 -16.10 3.34
C ASP A 41 -6.24 -15.51 3.74
N LEU A 42 -6.25 -14.29 4.28
CA LEU A 42 -5.07 -13.65 4.86
C LEU A 42 -4.86 -13.98 6.35
N GLY A 43 -5.69 -14.85 6.92
CA GLY A 43 -5.59 -15.24 8.34
C GLY A 43 -4.22 -15.82 8.70
N PHE A 44 -3.61 -16.57 7.77
CA PHE A 44 -2.27 -17.13 7.94
C PHE A 44 -1.16 -16.08 8.09
N GLN A 45 -1.37 -14.85 7.60
CA GLN A 45 -0.41 -13.74 7.72
C GLN A 45 -0.58 -12.94 9.02
N GLY A 46 -1.50 -13.31 9.91
CA GLY A 46 -1.81 -12.55 11.13
C GLY A 46 -2.39 -11.16 10.85
N PHE A 47 -3.05 -10.99 9.71
CA PHE A 47 -3.50 -9.72 9.18
C PHE A 47 -4.41 -8.95 10.14
N GLN A 48 -5.26 -9.64 10.92
CA GLN A 48 -6.18 -8.99 11.87
C GLN A 48 -5.45 -8.22 12.99
N SER A 49 -4.26 -8.68 13.40
CA SER A 49 -3.45 -7.97 14.38
C SER A 49 -2.70 -6.77 13.78
N GLU A 50 -2.57 -6.72 12.46
CA GLU A 50 -1.74 -5.74 11.77
C GLU A 50 -2.30 -4.32 11.86
N TRP A 51 -3.60 -4.14 11.58
CA TRP A 51 -4.20 -2.79 11.64
C TRP A 51 -4.38 -2.25 13.06
N VAL A 52 -4.32 -3.12 14.08
CA VAL A 52 -4.36 -2.71 15.48
C VAL A 52 -2.99 -2.18 15.93
N ASN A 53 -1.92 -2.70 15.33
CA ASN A 53 -0.54 -2.40 15.71
C ASN A 53 0.20 -1.52 14.68
N LEU A 54 -0.51 -0.75 13.86
CA LEU A 54 0.12 0.16 12.92
C LEU A 54 0.93 1.24 13.65
N PRO A 55 2.09 1.67 13.08
CA PRO A 55 2.69 1.23 11.83
C PRO A 55 3.40 -0.13 11.90
N GLY A 56 3.74 -0.63 13.06
CA GLY A 56 4.30 -1.97 13.31
C GLY A 56 5.53 -2.29 12.45
N LYS A 57 5.37 -3.20 11.49
CA LYS A 57 6.43 -3.60 10.55
C LYS A 57 6.65 -2.61 9.39
N TYR A 58 5.77 -1.62 9.25
CA TYR A 58 5.86 -0.55 8.26
C TYR A 58 6.44 0.73 8.83
N ASP A 59 6.95 0.67 10.06
CA ASP A 59 7.55 1.80 10.74
C ASP A 59 8.78 2.32 9.96
N PHE A 60 8.80 3.63 9.73
CA PHE A 60 9.90 4.31 9.06
C PHE A 60 11.25 4.09 9.75
N GLU A 61 11.28 4.11 11.08
CA GLU A 61 12.49 3.85 11.87
C GLU A 61 13.03 2.43 11.70
N LYS A 62 12.18 1.51 11.24
CA LYS A 62 12.54 0.12 10.89
C LYS A 62 12.75 -0.08 9.38
N ARG A 63 13.04 1.00 8.67
CA ARG A 63 13.17 0.99 7.20
C ARG A 63 11.90 0.54 6.47
N GLY A 64 10.74 0.73 7.09
CA GLY A 64 9.44 0.54 6.48
C GLY A 64 8.88 1.83 5.90
N GLY A 65 7.62 1.80 5.50
CA GLY A 65 6.84 2.96 5.08
C GLY A 65 5.37 2.59 4.90
N LEU A 66 4.50 3.51 5.26
CA LEU A 66 3.06 3.42 5.04
C LEU A 66 2.60 4.71 4.39
N PHE A 67 1.97 4.60 3.23
CA PHE A 67 1.49 5.73 2.46
C PHE A 67 0.00 5.62 2.22
N VAL A 68 -0.67 6.76 2.19
CA VAL A 68 -2.08 6.85 1.83
C VAL A 68 -2.29 7.82 0.67
N ALA A 69 -3.32 7.56 -0.09
CA ALA A 69 -3.89 8.50 -1.03
C ALA A 69 -5.02 9.26 -0.36
N VAL A 70 -4.92 10.59 -0.34
CA VAL A 70 -5.95 11.48 0.20
C VAL A 70 -6.56 12.28 -0.92
N GLU A 71 -7.88 12.26 -1.02
CA GLU A 71 -8.63 13.07 -1.98
C GLU A 71 -8.86 14.47 -1.44
N THR A 72 -8.58 15.48 -2.27
CA THR A 72 -8.78 16.91 -1.94
C THR A 72 -9.70 17.56 -2.93
N PRO A 73 -10.47 18.59 -2.51
CA PRO A 73 -11.37 19.34 -3.41
C PRO A 73 -10.62 20.12 -4.49
N ASP A 74 -9.40 20.53 -4.20
CA ASP A 74 -8.56 21.37 -5.05
C ASP A 74 -7.09 20.97 -4.94
N ASP A 75 -6.21 21.66 -5.64
CA ASP A 75 -4.76 21.43 -5.64
C ASP A 75 -4.02 22.15 -4.47
N SER A 76 -4.75 22.69 -3.51
CA SER A 76 -4.18 23.30 -2.31
C SER A 76 -3.41 22.30 -1.47
N ASP A 77 -2.49 22.79 -0.65
CA ASP A 77 -1.81 21.92 0.31
C ASP A 77 -2.82 21.32 1.30
N ILE A 78 -2.73 20.00 1.47
CA ILE A 78 -3.59 19.30 2.42
C ILE A 78 -3.14 19.69 3.82
N ASP A 79 -3.97 20.44 4.52
CA ASP A 79 -3.85 20.47 5.97
C ASP A 79 -4.44 19.17 6.54
N LEU A 80 -3.55 18.21 6.77
CA LEU A 80 -3.94 16.91 7.33
C LEU A 80 -4.57 17.04 8.71
N HIS A 81 -4.23 18.11 9.47
CA HIS A 81 -4.82 18.38 10.79
C HIS A 81 -6.29 18.80 10.68
N ASN A 82 -6.68 19.34 9.52
CA ASN A 82 -8.07 19.67 9.22
C ASN A 82 -8.78 18.62 8.38
N LEU A 83 -8.24 17.38 8.29
CA LEU A 83 -8.93 16.27 7.64
C LEU A 83 -10.18 15.91 8.44
N GLU A 84 -11.34 16.41 8.01
CA GLU A 84 -12.60 16.27 8.75
C GLU A 84 -13.14 14.83 8.77
N HIS A 85 -12.83 14.04 7.74
CA HIS A 85 -13.42 12.71 7.57
C HIS A 85 -12.44 11.67 7.01
N SER A 86 -12.44 10.47 7.58
CA SER A 86 -11.71 9.29 7.11
C SER A 86 -12.05 8.89 5.66
N LYS A 87 -13.23 9.25 5.16
CA LYS A 87 -13.66 8.97 3.77
C LYS A 87 -12.76 9.59 2.70
N HIS A 88 -12.01 10.66 3.02
CA HIS A 88 -11.06 11.27 2.11
C HIS A 88 -9.77 10.45 1.96
N VAL A 89 -9.52 9.49 2.84
CA VAL A 89 -8.43 8.52 2.71
C VAL A 89 -8.91 7.40 1.79
N VAL A 90 -8.44 7.40 0.54
CA VAL A 90 -9.02 6.60 -0.54
C VAL A 90 -8.17 5.43 -0.99
N GLY A 91 -6.92 5.34 -0.54
CA GLY A 91 -6.03 4.22 -0.81
C GLY A 91 -4.88 4.13 0.18
N CYS A 92 -4.27 2.96 0.29
CA CYS A 92 -3.08 2.70 1.08
C CYS A 92 -2.10 1.80 0.33
N ILE A 93 -0.81 1.92 0.65
CA ILE A 93 0.27 1.04 0.22
C ILE A 93 1.36 1.08 1.29
N ALA A 94 2.04 -0.04 1.51
CA ALA A 94 3.09 -0.14 2.50
C ALA A 94 4.32 -0.86 1.96
N ILE A 95 5.47 -0.63 2.61
CA ILE A 95 6.70 -1.38 2.41
C ILE A 95 7.28 -1.78 3.76
N ARG A 96 7.89 -2.94 3.81
CA ARG A 96 8.67 -3.42 4.97
C ARG A 96 10.00 -3.96 4.52
N PRO A 97 11.03 -4.03 5.37
CA PRO A 97 12.23 -4.78 5.04
C PRO A 97 11.90 -6.25 4.87
N LEU A 98 12.42 -6.86 3.82
CA LEU A 98 12.47 -8.31 3.64
C LEU A 98 13.85 -8.81 4.12
N ASP A 99 14.91 -8.07 3.76
CA ASP A 99 16.26 -8.18 4.26
C ASP A 99 16.96 -6.79 4.18
N ASP A 100 18.28 -6.74 4.42
CA ASP A 100 19.05 -5.49 4.43
C ASP A 100 19.06 -4.77 3.07
N ASN A 101 18.90 -5.49 1.97
CA ASN A 101 18.99 -4.95 0.61
C ASN A 101 17.66 -4.94 -0.14
N CYS A 102 16.63 -5.60 0.41
CA CYS A 102 15.36 -5.82 -0.26
C CYS A 102 14.18 -5.33 0.58
N GLY A 103 13.35 -4.47 -0.03
CA GLY A 103 12.07 -4.07 0.52
C GLY A 103 10.92 -4.89 -0.08
N GLU A 104 9.88 -5.18 0.70
CA GLU A 104 8.69 -5.87 0.25
C GLU A 104 7.47 -4.93 0.27
N VAL A 105 6.90 -4.68 -0.91
CA VAL A 105 5.66 -3.91 -1.04
C VAL A 105 4.47 -4.77 -0.64
N LYS A 106 3.63 -4.22 0.22
CA LYS A 106 2.44 -4.87 0.79
C LYS A 106 1.25 -3.92 0.84
N ARG A 107 0.08 -4.49 1.01
CA ARG A 107 -1.16 -3.79 1.42
C ARG A 107 -1.59 -2.68 0.47
N MET A 108 -1.36 -2.86 -0.83
CA MET A 108 -1.89 -1.92 -1.80
C MET A 108 -3.39 -2.12 -1.96
N TYR A 109 -4.14 -1.11 -1.58
CA TYR A 109 -5.58 -1.07 -1.73
C TYR A 109 -6.06 0.33 -2.12
N ILE A 110 -7.08 0.37 -2.97
CA ILE A 110 -7.76 1.61 -3.37
C ILE A 110 -9.26 1.36 -3.30
N ARG A 111 -9.99 2.26 -2.68
CA ARG A 111 -11.46 2.20 -2.64
C ARG A 111 -12.03 2.02 -4.05
N LYS A 112 -13.00 1.14 -4.22
CA LYS A 112 -13.58 0.78 -5.55
C LYS A 112 -13.97 2.01 -6.38
N SER A 113 -14.53 3.03 -5.74
CA SER A 113 -14.93 4.30 -6.37
C SER A 113 -13.77 5.14 -6.94
N HIS A 114 -12.54 4.91 -6.50
CA HIS A 114 -11.35 5.71 -6.88
C HIS A 114 -10.38 4.94 -7.79
N ARG A 115 -10.73 3.70 -8.16
CA ARG A 115 -9.93 2.89 -9.07
C ARG A 115 -10.00 3.43 -10.50
N ARG A 116 -8.96 3.12 -11.31
CA ARG A 116 -8.85 3.49 -12.74
C ARG A 116 -8.70 4.99 -13.00
N ASN A 117 -8.43 5.79 -11.97
CA ASN A 117 -8.18 7.24 -12.04
C ASN A 117 -6.70 7.60 -11.82
N GLY A 118 -5.79 6.62 -12.00
CA GLY A 118 -4.34 6.86 -11.84
C GLY A 118 -3.81 6.77 -10.42
N VAL A 119 -4.67 6.74 -9.40
CA VAL A 119 -4.28 6.70 -7.97
C VAL A 119 -3.31 5.56 -7.68
N GLY A 120 -3.55 4.36 -8.22
CA GLY A 120 -2.66 3.21 -8.03
C GLY A 120 -1.25 3.45 -8.55
N LYS A 121 -1.11 4.10 -9.69
CA LYS A 121 0.20 4.42 -10.25
C LYS A 121 0.94 5.45 -9.40
N LEU A 122 0.24 6.47 -8.91
CA LEU A 122 0.82 7.47 -8.02
C LEU A 122 1.34 6.83 -6.73
N MET A 123 0.54 5.97 -6.11
CA MET A 123 0.91 5.27 -4.88
C MET A 123 2.08 4.32 -5.09
N ALA A 124 2.04 3.50 -6.14
CA ALA A 124 3.11 2.57 -6.47
C ALA A 124 4.42 3.31 -6.80
N GLN A 125 4.36 4.47 -7.47
CA GLN A 125 5.54 5.29 -7.69
C GLN A 125 6.09 5.85 -6.38
N ALA A 126 5.24 6.38 -5.50
CA ALA A 126 5.67 6.93 -4.22
C ALA A 126 6.38 5.87 -3.35
N ILE A 127 5.87 4.64 -3.30
CA ILE A 127 6.50 3.58 -2.52
C ILE A 127 7.82 3.10 -3.13
N VAL A 128 7.94 3.09 -4.45
CA VAL A 128 9.20 2.77 -5.16
C VAL A 128 10.25 3.84 -4.89
N ASP A 129 9.88 5.13 -4.99
CA ASP A 129 10.78 6.23 -4.69
C ASP A 129 11.25 6.20 -3.23
N HIS A 130 10.32 5.91 -2.31
CA HIS A 130 10.65 5.73 -0.90
C HIS A 130 11.62 4.57 -0.66
N ALA A 131 11.40 3.42 -1.30
CA ALA A 131 12.31 2.27 -1.21
C ALA A 131 13.74 2.62 -1.67
N TRP A 132 13.84 3.39 -2.76
CA TRP A 132 15.14 3.86 -3.24
C TRP A 132 15.81 4.86 -2.29
N ASN A 133 15.04 5.70 -1.60
CA ASN A 133 15.56 6.61 -0.56
C ASN A 133 16.03 5.85 0.68
N LEU A 134 15.44 4.70 0.98
CA LEU A 134 15.89 3.77 2.03
C LEU A 134 17.10 2.92 1.61
N GLU A 135 17.64 3.16 0.41
CA GLU A 135 18.81 2.47 -0.14
C GLU A 135 18.60 0.97 -0.39
N TYR A 136 17.37 0.52 -0.57
CA TYR A 136 17.12 -0.81 -1.09
C TYR A 136 17.65 -0.94 -2.52
N SER A 137 18.24 -2.07 -2.85
CA SER A 137 18.70 -2.39 -4.22
C SER A 137 17.65 -3.19 -5.00
N GLU A 138 16.72 -3.82 -4.30
CA GLU A 138 15.63 -4.62 -4.85
C GLU A 138 14.33 -4.35 -4.10
N ILE A 139 13.23 -4.38 -4.84
CA ILE A 139 11.87 -4.37 -4.29
C ILE A 139 11.19 -5.64 -4.75
N LYS A 140 10.56 -6.37 -3.83
CA LYS A 140 9.72 -7.53 -4.12
C LYS A 140 8.26 -7.25 -3.75
N LEU A 141 7.37 -7.98 -4.36
CA LEU A 141 5.97 -8.05 -4.00
C LEU A 141 5.39 -9.42 -4.36
N ASP A 142 4.33 -9.78 -3.68
CA ASP A 142 3.48 -10.89 -4.03
C ASP A 142 2.05 -10.42 -4.33
N SER A 143 1.36 -11.11 -5.20
CA SER A 143 -0.01 -10.82 -5.64
C SER A 143 -0.69 -12.09 -6.13
N LEU A 144 -1.88 -11.96 -6.68
CA LEU A 144 -2.63 -13.05 -7.30
C LEU A 144 -2.92 -12.70 -8.76
N GLU A 145 -2.84 -13.67 -9.68
CA GLU A 145 -3.09 -13.46 -11.12
C GLU A 145 -4.49 -12.88 -11.37
N ARG A 146 -5.49 -13.31 -10.58
CA ARG A 146 -6.86 -12.79 -10.66
C ARG A 146 -6.97 -11.29 -10.32
N LEU A 147 -5.99 -10.72 -9.61
CA LEU A 147 -5.87 -9.28 -9.37
C LEU A 147 -5.22 -8.58 -10.57
N THR A 148 -5.77 -8.78 -11.76
CA THR A 148 -5.19 -8.37 -13.05
C THR A 148 -4.83 -6.89 -13.14
N GLY A 149 -5.54 -6.03 -12.41
CA GLY A 149 -5.26 -4.60 -12.34
C GLY A 149 -3.95 -4.28 -11.62
N ALA A 150 -3.66 -4.99 -10.53
CA ALA A 150 -2.41 -4.85 -9.77
C ALA A 150 -1.23 -5.43 -10.56
N VAL A 151 -1.38 -6.64 -11.12
CA VAL A 151 -0.33 -7.29 -11.92
C VAL A 151 0.09 -6.40 -13.09
N LYS A 152 -0.87 -5.92 -13.89
CA LYS A 152 -0.59 -5.01 -15.03
C LYS A 152 0.05 -3.69 -14.61
N LEU A 153 -0.33 -3.16 -13.44
CA LEU A 153 0.28 -1.94 -12.92
C LEU A 153 1.76 -2.16 -12.64
N TYR A 154 2.13 -3.20 -11.92
CA TYR A 154 3.51 -3.48 -11.57
C TYR A 154 4.35 -3.88 -12.78
N GLU A 155 3.83 -4.70 -13.71
CA GLU A 155 4.47 -4.98 -15.00
C GLU A 155 4.75 -3.68 -15.78
N GLY A 156 3.77 -2.77 -15.84
CA GLY A 156 3.92 -1.46 -16.49
C GLY A 156 4.92 -0.52 -15.82
N MET A 157 5.29 -0.77 -14.57
CA MET A 157 6.34 -0.06 -13.83
C MET A 157 7.72 -0.73 -13.96
N GLY A 158 7.80 -1.86 -14.65
CA GLY A 158 9.05 -2.58 -14.90
C GLY A 158 9.35 -3.70 -13.91
N PHE A 159 8.40 -4.06 -13.06
CA PHE A 159 8.53 -5.28 -12.26
C PHE A 159 8.50 -6.50 -13.17
N SER A 160 9.37 -7.46 -12.89
CA SER A 160 9.47 -8.74 -13.57
C SER A 160 8.96 -9.85 -12.68
N ARG A 161 8.34 -10.86 -13.28
CA ARG A 161 7.91 -12.07 -12.56
C ARG A 161 9.11 -12.87 -12.13
N ILE A 162 9.07 -13.42 -10.93
CA ILE A 162 10.13 -14.25 -10.33
C ILE A 162 9.52 -15.52 -9.72
N ASP A 163 10.37 -16.48 -9.41
CA ASP A 163 9.97 -17.63 -8.61
C ASP A 163 9.45 -17.21 -7.23
N PRO A 164 8.52 -17.95 -6.62
CA PRO A 164 7.99 -17.66 -5.30
C PRO A 164 9.10 -17.53 -4.25
N TYR A 165 9.10 -16.41 -3.52
CA TYR A 165 10.02 -16.14 -2.40
C TYR A 165 9.32 -16.24 -1.03
N CYS A 166 8.03 -16.43 -1.02
CA CYS A 166 7.20 -16.57 0.17
C CYS A 166 6.13 -17.65 -0.04
N GLU A 167 5.63 -18.20 1.06
CA GLU A 167 4.52 -19.14 1.02
C GLU A 167 3.19 -18.41 0.78
N CYS A 168 2.37 -18.97 -0.09
CA CYS A 168 1.00 -18.53 -0.32
C CYS A 168 0.14 -19.77 -0.62
N PRO A 169 -1.01 -19.95 0.02
CA PRO A 169 -1.89 -21.09 -0.22
C PRO A 169 -2.65 -21.03 -1.54
N GLU A 170 -2.58 -19.91 -2.26
CA GLU A 170 -3.34 -19.68 -3.48
C GLU A 170 -2.60 -20.22 -4.72
N ASP A 171 -3.31 -20.96 -5.57
CA ASP A 171 -2.75 -21.56 -6.79
C ASP A 171 -2.33 -20.53 -7.85
N ASP A 172 -2.96 -19.34 -7.83
CA ASP A 172 -2.67 -18.23 -8.74
C ASP A 172 -1.73 -17.17 -8.15
N HIS A 173 -0.87 -17.59 -7.23
CA HIS A 173 0.14 -16.74 -6.62
C HIS A 173 1.20 -16.29 -7.63
N VAL A 174 1.49 -14.99 -7.65
CA VAL A 174 2.53 -14.40 -8.48
C VAL A 174 3.47 -13.54 -7.63
N CYS A 175 4.77 -13.78 -7.79
CA CYS A 175 5.83 -12.98 -7.20
C CYS A 175 6.51 -12.12 -8.27
N MET A 176 6.88 -10.90 -7.90
CA MET A 176 7.52 -9.96 -8.81
C MET A 176 8.62 -9.19 -8.10
N ASN A 177 9.61 -8.73 -8.87
CA ASN A 177 10.67 -7.86 -8.36
C ASN A 177 10.97 -6.69 -9.29
N LEU A 178 11.62 -5.67 -8.73
CA LEU A 178 12.18 -4.52 -9.43
C LEU A 178 13.56 -4.22 -8.84
N PHE A 179 14.58 -4.11 -9.68
CA PHE A 179 15.93 -3.68 -9.29
C PHE A 179 16.10 -2.19 -9.49
N ARG A 180 16.87 -1.58 -8.58
CA ARG A 180 17.33 -0.19 -8.71
C ARG A 180 18.26 -0.11 -9.93
N LYS A 181 17.99 0.86 -10.79
CA LYS A 181 18.82 1.14 -11.98
C LYS A 181 19.99 2.05 -11.65
#